data_2230ef1c8b6875f1c5adc5d8993dfef8
#
_entry.id   2230ef1c8b6875f1c5adc5d8993dfef8
#
_cell.length_a   1.000
_cell.length_b   1.000
_cell.length_c   1.000
_cell.angle_alpha   90.00
_cell.angle_beta   90.00
_cell.angle_gamma   90.00
#
_symmetry.space_group_name_H-M   'P 1'
#
loop_
_entity.id
_entity.type
_entity.pdbx_description
1 polymer ?
#
loop_
_entity_poly.entity_id
_entity_poly.type
_entity_poly.pdbx_seq_one_letter_code
_entity_poly.pdbx_strand_id
1 'polypeptide(L)'
;MLLTINHTTNYEYDDNLLGLIQTTKLTPSPYNGLKILDWTVKRNNKSGGEIFRDGEGNNIINFKGEPSEKEIKFVVKGEVETIDTNGVYESLNDKIDPYVYLRSTILTLPNDKIKELASIASKDSSNEDTVTIAHDLMLLIAKKIKYEPYTTNTNTTAAMSIDQEKGVCQDQAHIMISAARYPVS
;
A
#
# COMPACT_ATOMS: atom_id res chain seq x y z
N MET A 1 -2.48 2.64 -22.52
CA MET A 1 -1.03 2.41 -22.82
C MET A 1 -0.71 0.96 -22.52
N LEU A 2 0.07 0.27 -23.36
CA LEU A 2 0.55 -1.09 -23.08
C LEU A 2 1.82 -1.00 -22.25
N LEU A 3 1.88 -1.74 -21.15
CA LEU A 3 3.04 -1.83 -20.27
C LEU A 3 3.49 -3.28 -20.12
N THR A 4 4.79 -3.51 -20.28
CA THR A 4 5.43 -4.80 -19.98
C THR A 4 6.14 -4.69 -18.64
N ILE A 5 5.84 -5.59 -17.72
CA ILE A 5 6.37 -5.63 -16.38
C ILE A 5 7.37 -6.79 -16.27
N ASN A 6 8.54 -6.51 -15.69
CA ASN A 6 9.51 -7.51 -15.31
C ASN A 6 10.16 -7.07 -14.00
N HIS A 7 9.68 -7.63 -12.88
CA HIS A 7 10.12 -7.27 -11.55
C HIS A 7 10.73 -8.47 -10.84
N THR A 8 11.90 -8.26 -10.24
CA THR A 8 12.60 -9.31 -9.49
C THR A 8 12.87 -8.83 -8.07
N THR A 9 12.56 -9.68 -7.09
CA THR A 9 12.89 -9.47 -5.68
C THR A 9 13.71 -10.65 -5.20
N ASN A 10 14.89 -10.39 -4.61
CA ASN A 10 15.74 -11.39 -4.00
C ASN A 10 15.74 -11.24 -2.48
N TYR A 11 15.64 -12.35 -1.79
CA TYR A 11 15.82 -12.45 -0.34
C TYR A 11 17.02 -13.35 -0.07
N GLU A 12 17.93 -12.90 0.77
CA GLU A 12 19.08 -13.65 1.25
C GLU A 12 18.96 -13.80 2.76
N TYR A 13 19.21 -14.99 3.27
CA TYR A 13 19.13 -15.33 4.68
C TYR A 13 20.49 -15.80 5.16
N ASP A 14 20.93 -15.31 6.31
CA ASP A 14 22.21 -15.68 6.91
C ASP A 14 22.25 -17.17 7.27
N ASP A 15 21.13 -17.70 7.77
CA ASP A 15 20.98 -19.09 8.18
C ASP A 15 20.10 -19.90 7.23
N ASN A 16 20.29 -21.23 7.29
CA ASN A 16 19.41 -22.16 6.59
C ASN A 16 17.99 -22.11 7.16
N LEU A 17 17.02 -21.94 6.30
CA LEU A 17 15.61 -21.99 6.70
C LEU A 17 15.20 -23.42 7.02
N LEU A 18 14.58 -23.66 8.17
CA LEU A 18 14.00 -24.95 8.56
C LEU A 18 12.68 -25.24 7.83
N GLY A 19 11.99 -24.20 7.47
CA GLY A 19 10.76 -24.22 6.67
C GLY A 19 10.26 -22.80 6.46
N LEU A 20 9.59 -22.58 5.34
CA LEU A 20 9.08 -21.27 4.98
C LEU A 20 7.77 -21.39 4.23
N ILE A 21 6.79 -20.59 4.62
CA ILE A 21 5.58 -20.33 3.83
C ILE A 21 5.56 -18.84 3.53
N GLN A 22 5.50 -18.48 2.26
CA GLN A 22 5.44 -17.11 1.81
C GLN A 22 4.09 -16.85 1.14
N THR A 23 3.37 -15.89 1.68
CA THR A 23 2.12 -15.39 1.10
C THR A 23 2.44 -14.16 0.27
N THR A 24 2.02 -14.15 -0.98
CA THR A 24 2.28 -13.05 -1.90
C THR A 24 0.99 -12.40 -2.37
N LYS A 25 1.01 -11.06 -2.48
CA LYS A 25 -0.01 -10.22 -3.10
C LYS A 25 0.64 -9.47 -4.28
N LEU A 26 1.09 -10.22 -5.28
CA LEU A 26 1.89 -9.71 -6.40
C LEU A 26 1.14 -9.73 -7.73
N THR A 27 -0.15 -10.03 -7.72
CA THR A 27 -1.02 -9.97 -8.91
C THR A 27 -1.89 -8.72 -8.80
N PRO A 28 -1.89 -7.82 -9.79
CA PRO A 28 -2.72 -6.63 -9.75
C PRO A 28 -4.20 -6.98 -9.79
N SER A 29 -5.02 -6.16 -9.13
CA SER A 29 -6.48 -6.26 -9.24
C SER A 29 -6.95 -5.43 -10.43
N PRO A 30 -7.82 -5.99 -11.31
CA PRO A 30 -8.38 -5.24 -12.43
C PRO A 30 -9.34 -4.16 -11.92
N TYR A 31 -9.31 -3.01 -12.59
CA TYR A 31 -10.25 -1.91 -12.41
C TYR A 31 -10.47 -1.20 -13.76
N ASN A 32 -11.32 -0.18 -13.83
CA ASN A 32 -11.65 0.49 -15.10
C ASN A 32 -10.43 1.03 -15.87
N GLY A 33 -9.37 1.43 -15.15
CA GLY A 33 -8.14 1.93 -15.74
C GLY A 33 -7.08 0.86 -16.01
N LEU A 34 -7.30 -0.41 -15.66
CA LEU A 34 -6.30 -1.49 -15.79
C LEU A 34 -6.91 -2.80 -16.27
N LYS A 35 -6.43 -3.27 -17.43
CA LYS A 35 -6.70 -4.60 -17.95
C LYS A 35 -5.44 -5.45 -17.93
N ILE A 36 -5.49 -6.60 -17.30
CA ILE A 36 -4.39 -7.57 -17.26
C ILE A 36 -4.51 -8.45 -18.51
N LEU A 37 -3.45 -8.49 -19.33
CA LEU A 37 -3.38 -9.31 -20.55
C LEU A 37 -2.68 -10.63 -20.27
N ASP A 38 -1.54 -10.58 -19.55
CA ASP A 38 -0.80 -11.74 -19.08
C ASP A 38 -0.16 -11.42 -17.73
N TRP A 39 -0.05 -12.41 -16.84
CA TRP A 39 0.58 -12.20 -15.54
C TRP A 39 1.07 -13.51 -14.92
N THR A 40 2.32 -13.52 -14.53
CA THR A 40 2.95 -14.67 -13.86
C THR A 40 3.75 -14.25 -12.65
N VAL A 41 3.63 -15.03 -11.58
CA VAL A 41 4.45 -14.91 -10.37
C VAL A 41 5.15 -16.23 -10.13
N LYS A 42 6.47 -16.22 -10.08
CA LYS A 42 7.30 -17.42 -9.86
C LYS A 42 8.24 -17.20 -8.68
N ARG A 43 8.41 -18.23 -7.87
CA ARG A 43 9.41 -18.33 -6.82
C ARG A 43 10.46 -19.38 -7.22
N ASN A 44 11.74 -18.99 -7.32
CA ASN A 44 12.83 -19.87 -7.76
C ASN A 44 12.45 -20.67 -9.04
N ASN A 45 11.86 -19.97 -10.02
CA ASN A 45 11.34 -20.52 -11.29
C ASN A 45 10.15 -21.50 -11.16
N LYS A 46 9.64 -21.77 -9.95
CA LYS A 46 8.46 -22.61 -9.71
C LYS A 46 7.21 -21.74 -9.60
N SER A 47 6.10 -22.19 -10.14
CA SER A 47 4.79 -21.58 -9.88
C SER A 47 4.36 -21.86 -8.46
N GLY A 48 3.51 -20.97 -7.90
CA GLY A 48 2.93 -21.16 -6.58
C GLY A 48 1.86 -22.23 -6.53
N GLY A 49 1.28 -22.36 -5.33
CA GLY A 49 0.08 -23.18 -5.10
C GLY A 49 -1.17 -22.57 -5.69
N GLU A 50 -2.32 -22.95 -5.15
CA GLU A 50 -3.61 -22.43 -5.57
C GLU A 50 -3.71 -20.91 -5.31
N ILE A 51 -4.38 -20.21 -6.23
CA ILE A 51 -4.70 -18.79 -6.10
C ILE A 51 -6.07 -18.69 -5.42
N PHE A 52 -6.14 -17.90 -4.35
CA PHE A 52 -7.40 -17.57 -3.72
C PHE A 52 -7.51 -16.04 -3.52
N ARG A 53 -8.73 -15.57 -3.28
CA ARG A 53 -8.96 -14.15 -2.99
C ARG A 53 -9.20 -13.93 -1.50
N ASP A 54 -8.55 -12.91 -0.95
CA ASP A 54 -8.85 -12.43 0.41
C ASP A 54 -10.10 -11.52 0.44
N GLY A 55 -10.48 -11.09 1.63
CA GLY A 55 -11.62 -10.19 1.82
C GLY A 55 -11.47 -8.83 1.15
N GLU A 56 -10.23 -8.37 0.93
CA GLU A 56 -9.90 -7.12 0.24
C GLU A 56 -9.86 -7.26 -1.29
N GLY A 57 -10.18 -8.44 -1.81
CA GLY A 57 -10.18 -8.72 -3.26
C GLY A 57 -8.81 -9.03 -3.84
N ASN A 58 -7.75 -9.13 -3.03
CA ASN A 58 -6.42 -9.44 -3.51
C ASN A 58 -6.29 -10.90 -3.93
N ASN A 59 -5.58 -11.15 -5.02
CA ASN A 59 -5.14 -12.49 -5.38
C ASN A 59 -3.95 -12.90 -4.51
N ILE A 60 -4.16 -13.93 -3.72
CA ILE A 60 -3.17 -14.50 -2.81
C ILE A 60 -2.57 -15.75 -3.42
N ILE A 61 -1.23 -15.85 -3.44
CA ILE A 61 -0.51 -17.06 -3.83
C ILE A 61 0.41 -17.45 -2.67
N ASN A 62 0.28 -18.70 -2.21
CA ASN A 62 1.16 -19.27 -1.21
C ASN A 62 2.27 -20.09 -1.88
N PHE A 63 3.50 -19.86 -1.43
CA PHE A 63 4.65 -20.61 -1.81
C PHE A 63 5.24 -21.32 -0.61
N LYS A 64 5.48 -22.61 -0.74
CA LYS A 64 6.21 -23.40 0.26
C LYS A 64 7.68 -23.38 -0.09
N GLY A 65 8.54 -23.05 0.88
CA GLY A 65 9.99 -23.16 0.77
C GLY A 65 10.49 -24.56 1.06
N GLU A 66 11.62 -24.89 0.46
CA GLU A 66 12.33 -26.13 0.78
C GLU A 66 13.26 -25.91 1.99
N PRO A 67 13.51 -26.92 2.80
CA PRO A 67 14.50 -26.84 3.86
C PRO A 67 15.89 -26.47 3.29
N SER A 68 16.64 -25.70 4.05
CA SER A 68 18.00 -25.25 3.71
C SER A 68 18.12 -24.24 2.56
N GLU A 69 17.03 -23.66 2.07
CA GLU A 69 17.13 -22.54 1.14
C GLU A 69 17.68 -21.30 1.88
N LYS A 70 18.67 -20.64 1.27
CA LYS A 70 19.22 -19.35 1.73
C LYS A 70 18.85 -18.21 0.79
N GLU A 71 18.62 -18.51 -0.47
CA GLU A 71 18.28 -17.53 -1.48
C GLU A 71 16.88 -17.80 -2.03
N ILE A 72 16.07 -16.78 -2.06
CA ILE A 72 14.72 -16.84 -2.60
C ILE A 72 14.56 -15.71 -3.60
N LYS A 73 14.23 -16.07 -4.83
CA LYS A 73 13.99 -15.14 -5.92
C LYS A 73 12.55 -15.19 -6.36
N PHE A 74 11.84 -14.06 -6.21
CA PHE A 74 10.56 -13.84 -6.86
C PHE A 74 10.75 -13.13 -8.20
N VAL A 75 10.08 -13.63 -9.22
CA VAL A 75 10.03 -13.01 -10.54
C VAL A 75 8.58 -12.81 -10.93
N VAL A 76 8.21 -11.56 -11.13
CA VAL A 76 6.89 -11.17 -11.65
C VAL A 76 7.07 -10.71 -13.08
N LYS A 77 6.32 -11.30 -14.00
CA LYS A 77 6.27 -10.89 -15.41
C LYS A 77 4.83 -10.75 -15.83
N GLY A 78 4.56 -9.76 -16.64
CA GLY A 78 3.22 -9.58 -17.19
C GLY A 78 3.10 -8.43 -18.18
N GLU A 79 1.96 -8.38 -18.81
CA GLU A 79 1.55 -7.30 -19.71
C GLU A 79 0.19 -6.77 -19.25
N VAL A 80 0.08 -5.46 -19.18
CA VAL A 80 -1.14 -4.78 -18.81
C VAL A 80 -1.42 -3.64 -19.78
N GLU A 81 -2.70 -3.40 -20.04
CA GLU A 81 -3.17 -2.23 -20.75
C GLU A 81 -3.75 -1.25 -19.74
N THR A 82 -3.26 0.00 -19.77
CA THR A 82 -3.76 1.06 -18.88
C THR A 82 -4.50 2.13 -19.70
N ILE A 83 -5.56 2.66 -19.11
CA ILE A 83 -6.31 3.82 -19.59
C ILE A 83 -6.09 4.95 -18.59
N ASP A 84 -5.91 6.16 -19.06
CA ASP A 84 -5.81 7.32 -18.18
C ASP A 84 -7.19 7.58 -17.53
N THR A 85 -7.23 7.55 -16.23
CA THR A 85 -8.41 7.82 -15.40
C THR A 85 -8.31 9.14 -14.66
N ASN A 86 -7.40 10.04 -15.08
CA ASN A 86 -7.11 11.32 -14.40
C ASN A 86 -6.80 11.16 -12.90
N GLY A 87 -6.17 10.04 -12.53
CA GLY A 87 -5.82 9.73 -11.14
C GLY A 87 -6.98 9.21 -10.28
N VAL A 88 -8.16 9.02 -10.85
CA VAL A 88 -9.33 8.50 -10.11
C VAL A 88 -9.41 6.98 -10.24
N TYR A 89 -9.53 6.31 -9.11
CA TYR A 89 -9.67 4.87 -9.02
C TYR A 89 -11.16 4.53 -8.91
N GLU A 90 -11.71 3.88 -9.93
CA GLU A 90 -13.11 3.48 -9.96
C GLU A 90 -13.28 1.97 -10.14
N SER A 91 -14.42 1.46 -9.70
CA SER A 91 -14.83 0.06 -9.89
C SER A 91 -13.86 -0.97 -9.29
N LEU A 92 -13.33 -0.66 -8.11
CA LEU A 92 -12.62 -1.64 -7.32
C LEU A 92 -13.56 -2.78 -6.92
N ASN A 93 -13.12 -4.02 -7.13
CA ASN A 93 -13.86 -5.23 -6.70
C ASN A 93 -13.64 -5.51 -5.20
N ASP A 94 -13.61 -4.45 -4.39
CA ASP A 94 -13.54 -4.55 -2.95
C ASP A 94 -14.92 -4.95 -2.41
N LYS A 95 -14.96 -6.02 -1.64
CA LYS A 95 -16.19 -6.52 -0.99
C LYS A 95 -16.29 -6.10 0.47
N ILE A 96 -15.28 -5.43 0.99
CA ILE A 96 -15.26 -4.96 2.36
C ILE A 96 -16.14 -3.72 2.46
N ASP A 97 -17.00 -3.69 3.46
CA ASP A 97 -17.81 -2.51 3.77
C ASP A 97 -16.87 -1.32 4.04
N PRO A 98 -17.06 -0.16 3.38
CA PRO A 98 -16.23 1.03 3.56
C PRO A 98 -16.04 1.45 5.02
N TYR A 99 -17.03 1.19 5.88
CA TYR A 99 -16.93 1.49 7.33
C TYR A 99 -15.79 0.73 8.03
N VAL A 100 -15.36 -0.41 7.49
CA VAL A 100 -14.20 -1.14 8.04
C VAL A 100 -12.92 -0.32 7.95
N TYR A 101 -12.77 0.48 6.88
CA TYR A 101 -11.61 1.35 6.68
C TYR A 101 -11.61 2.60 7.56
N LEU A 102 -12.73 2.94 8.18
CA LEU A 102 -12.82 4.08 9.10
C LEU A 102 -12.27 3.76 10.51
N ARG A 103 -12.00 2.48 10.82
CA ARG A 103 -11.46 2.09 12.11
C ARG A 103 -10.02 2.56 12.28
N SER A 104 -9.74 3.17 13.41
CA SER A 104 -8.36 3.46 13.81
C SER A 104 -7.60 2.17 14.12
N THR A 105 -6.32 2.15 13.75
CA THR A 105 -5.38 1.09 14.11
C THR A 105 -4.25 1.70 14.94
N ILE A 106 -3.48 0.88 15.63
CA ILE A 106 -2.32 1.36 16.41
C ILE A 106 -1.40 2.22 15.55
N LEU A 107 -1.18 1.82 14.28
CA LEU A 107 -0.30 2.56 13.35
C LEU A 107 -0.89 3.90 12.89
N THR A 108 -2.20 4.09 12.97
CA THR A 108 -2.91 5.26 12.46
C THR A 108 -3.69 6.03 13.53
N LEU A 109 -3.34 5.89 14.81
CA LEU A 109 -3.90 6.73 15.87
C LEU A 109 -3.40 8.18 15.73
N PRO A 110 -4.29 9.19 15.72
CA PRO A 110 -3.88 10.58 15.58
C PRO A 110 -3.33 11.13 16.90
N ASN A 111 -2.24 11.92 16.80
CA ASN A 111 -1.82 12.85 17.84
C ASN A 111 -2.30 14.27 17.51
N ASP A 112 -1.98 15.24 18.34
CA ASP A 112 -2.48 16.62 18.17
C ASP A 112 -1.94 17.28 16.88
N LYS A 113 -0.72 16.95 16.44
CA LYS A 113 -0.17 17.43 15.16
C LYS A 113 -0.95 16.91 13.95
N ILE A 114 -1.40 15.65 14.00
CA ILE A 114 -2.24 15.08 12.94
C ILE A 114 -3.62 15.72 12.92
N LYS A 115 -4.22 15.96 14.10
CA LYS A 115 -5.50 16.67 14.23
C LYS A 115 -5.42 18.09 13.68
N GLU A 116 -4.33 18.79 14.03
CA GLU A 116 -4.06 20.13 13.49
C GLU A 116 -3.95 20.12 11.96
N LEU A 117 -3.21 19.15 11.40
CA LEU A 117 -3.07 18.99 9.96
C LEU A 117 -4.42 18.74 9.27
N ALA A 118 -5.26 17.89 9.83
CA ALA A 118 -6.62 17.65 9.35
C ALA A 118 -7.46 18.93 9.40
N SER A 119 -7.37 19.69 10.50
CA SER A 119 -8.07 20.97 10.66
C SER A 119 -7.61 22.04 9.67
N ILE A 120 -6.31 22.09 9.33
CA ILE A 120 -5.80 23.01 8.31
C ILE A 120 -6.36 22.66 6.94
N ALA A 121 -6.33 21.38 6.56
CA ALA A 121 -6.84 20.92 5.26
C ALA A 121 -8.34 21.19 5.06
N SER A 122 -9.11 21.29 6.12
CA SER A 122 -10.58 21.51 6.09
C SER A 122 -11.01 22.94 6.34
N LYS A 123 -10.12 23.85 6.74
CA LYS A 123 -10.49 25.24 7.10
C LYS A 123 -11.07 26.06 5.96
N ASP A 124 -10.61 25.83 4.73
CA ASP A 124 -11.09 26.57 3.57
C ASP A 124 -12.27 25.89 2.87
N SER A 125 -12.72 24.74 3.39
CA SER A 125 -13.59 23.79 2.69
C SER A 125 -15.05 23.83 3.08
N SER A 126 -15.56 24.95 3.59
CA SER A 126 -16.99 25.08 3.94
C SER A 126 -17.98 24.80 2.78
N ASN A 127 -17.47 24.62 1.54
CA ASN A 127 -18.21 24.19 0.35
C ASN A 127 -17.37 23.29 -0.60
N GLU A 128 -16.22 22.79 -0.19
CA GLU A 128 -15.35 21.99 -1.07
C GLU A 128 -15.72 20.51 -1.03
N ASP A 129 -15.50 19.83 -2.14
CA ASP A 129 -15.70 18.39 -2.21
C ASP A 129 -14.60 17.64 -1.44
N THR A 130 -14.90 16.44 -1.03
CA THR A 130 -13.98 15.57 -0.27
C THR A 130 -12.67 15.30 -1.00
N VAL A 131 -12.65 15.36 -2.34
CA VAL A 131 -11.48 15.12 -3.17
C VAL A 131 -10.49 16.28 -3.04
N THR A 132 -10.98 17.51 -3.05
CA THR A 132 -10.16 18.72 -2.85
C THR A 132 -9.49 18.69 -1.48
N ILE A 133 -10.25 18.39 -0.41
CA ILE A 133 -9.71 18.25 0.96
C ILE A 133 -8.61 17.17 1.01
N ALA A 134 -8.83 16.04 0.33
CA ALA A 134 -7.85 14.96 0.28
C ALA A 134 -6.55 15.39 -0.46
N HIS A 135 -6.67 16.17 -1.54
CA HIS A 135 -5.51 16.72 -2.25
C HIS A 135 -4.73 17.72 -1.40
N ASP A 136 -5.41 18.63 -0.72
CA ASP A 136 -4.76 19.61 0.16
C ASP A 136 -4.04 18.92 1.31
N LEU A 137 -4.68 17.93 1.92
CA LEU A 137 -4.06 17.11 2.96
C LEU A 137 -2.80 16.39 2.44
N MET A 138 -2.86 15.82 1.24
CA MET A 138 -1.71 15.17 0.59
C MET A 138 -0.55 16.15 0.39
N LEU A 139 -0.82 17.36 -0.09
CA LEU A 139 0.19 18.41 -0.30
C LEU A 139 0.79 18.89 1.01
N LEU A 140 -0.01 19.06 2.05
CA LEU A 140 0.47 19.44 3.39
C LEU A 140 1.40 18.36 3.96
N ILE A 141 1.05 17.08 3.82
CA ILE A 141 1.90 15.96 4.26
C ILE A 141 3.21 15.95 3.49
N ALA A 142 3.16 16.06 2.17
CA ALA A 142 4.35 16.05 1.32
C ALA A 142 5.30 17.21 1.66
N LYS A 143 4.77 18.38 2.04
CA LYS A 143 5.56 19.53 2.48
C LYS A 143 6.16 19.33 3.87
N LYS A 144 5.42 18.68 4.78
CA LYS A 144 5.82 18.55 6.19
C LYS A 144 6.75 17.37 6.43
N ILE A 145 6.55 16.26 5.72
CA ILE A 145 7.30 15.02 5.95
C ILE A 145 8.39 14.87 4.89
N LYS A 146 9.63 15.06 5.31
CA LYS A 146 10.79 14.81 4.45
C LYS A 146 10.90 13.33 4.12
N TYR A 147 10.99 12.99 2.84
CA TYR A 147 11.27 11.61 2.43
C TYR A 147 12.72 11.24 2.78
N GLU A 148 12.89 10.29 3.70
CA GLU A 148 14.21 9.88 4.20
C GLU A 148 14.20 8.37 4.47
N PRO A 149 14.81 7.55 3.57
CA PRO A 149 14.89 6.09 3.75
C PRO A 149 15.67 5.70 5.01
N TYR A 150 15.36 4.52 5.55
CA TYR A 150 16.02 3.91 6.71
C TYR A 150 15.84 4.64 8.04
N THR A 151 14.96 5.64 8.13
CA THR A 151 14.68 6.36 9.39
C THR A 151 13.50 5.78 10.17
N THR A 152 12.69 4.97 9.50
CA THR A 152 11.48 4.35 10.04
C THR A 152 11.45 2.86 9.72
N ASN A 153 10.55 2.13 10.38
CA ASN A 153 10.35 0.70 10.17
C ASN A 153 8.84 0.36 10.17
N THR A 154 8.50 -0.91 10.02
CA THR A 154 7.11 -1.38 9.92
C THR A 154 6.25 -1.12 11.16
N ASN A 155 6.84 -0.83 12.30
CA ASN A 155 6.14 -0.51 13.55
C ASN A 155 6.04 1.00 13.79
N THR A 156 6.62 1.84 12.92
CA THR A 156 6.54 3.29 13.05
C THR A 156 5.10 3.75 12.85
N THR A 157 4.56 4.46 13.84
CA THR A 157 3.19 4.97 13.80
C THR A 157 3.11 6.32 13.09
N ALA A 158 1.92 6.71 12.62
CA ALA A 158 1.66 8.02 12.07
C ALA A 158 2.09 9.15 13.03
N ALA A 159 1.80 9.00 14.33
CA ALA A 159 2.18 9.94 15.36
C ALA A 159 3.71 10.08 15.50
N MET A 160 4.44 8.97 15.49
CA MET A 160 5.91 9.01 15.54
C MET A 160 6.52 9.67 14.32
N SER A 161 6.00 9.35 13.14
CA SER A 161 6.52 9.89 11.88
C SER A 161 6.28 11.40 11.76
N ILE A 162 5.07 11.89 12.11
CA ILE A 162 4.80 13.33 12.07
C ILE A 162 5.61 14.10 13.12
N ASP A 163 5.92 13.48 14.25
CA ASP A 163 6.77 14.11 15.28
C ASP A 163 8.23 14.24 14.82
N GLN A 164 8.73 13.28 14.06
CA GLN A 164 10.08 13.29 13.48
C GLN A 164 10.18 14.13 12.20
N GLU A 165 9.04 14.50 11.59
CA GLU A 165 8.91 15.21 10.32
C GLU A 165 9.67 14.54 9.15
N LYS A 166 9.84 13.23 9.22
CA LYS A 166 10.50 12.40 8.21
C LYS A 166 9.97 10.98 8.20
N GLY A 167 10.15 10.32 7.06
CA GLY A 167 9.71 8.95 6.86
C GLY A 167 9.73 8.55 5.39
N VAL A 168 9.11 7.43 5.08
CA VAL A 168 8.95 6.91 3.73
C VAL A 168 7.48 6.92 3.30
N CYS A 169 7.18 6.40 2.11
CA CYS A 169 5.80 6.37 1.57
C CYS A 169 4.79 5.71 2.52
N GLN A 170 5.17 4.67 3.27
CA GLN A 170 4.32 4.04 4.28
C GLN A 170 3.93 5.01 5.39
N ASP A 171 4.89 5.80 5.88
CA ASP A 171 4.65 6.76 6.96
C ASP A 171 3.74 7.89 6.51
N GLN A 172 3.97 8.42 5.31
CA GLN A 172 3.11 9.44 4.71
C GLN A 172 1.68 8.92 4.51
N ALA A 173 1.52 7.66 4.06
CA ALA A 173 0.22 7.02 3.94
C ALA A 173 -0.47 6.84 5.30
N HIS A 174 0.26 6.43 6.35
CA HIS A 174 -0.30 6.32 7.70
C HIS A 174 -0.79 7.67 8.25
N ILE A 175 -0.02 8.76 8.02
CA ILE A 175 -0.44 10.11 8.42
C ILE A 175 -1.68 10.54 7.63
N MET A 176 -1.71 10.30 6.32
CA MET A 176 -2.88 10.60 5.46
C MET A 176 -4.13 9.90 5.94
N ILE A 177 -4.05 8.58 6.15
CA ILE A 177 -5.18 7.78 6.65
C ILE A 177 -5.63 8.27 8.03
N SER A 178 -4.70 8.57 8.92
CA SER A 178 -4.98 9.04 10.28
C SER A 178 -5.71 10.38 10.27
N ALA A 179 -5.22 11.35 9.47
CA ALA A 179 -5.81 12.66 9.35
C ALA A 179 -7.19 12.63 8.64
N ALA A 180 -7.31 11.86 7.55
CA ALA A 180 -8.57 11.74 6.80
C ALA A 180 -9.71 11.08 7.61
N ARG A 181 -9.37 10.24 8.60
CA ARG A 181 -10.35 9.63 9.52
C ARG A 181 -10.74 10.54 10.68
N TYR A 182 -9.99 11.61 10.91
CA TYR A 182 -10.30 12.52 12.02
C TYR A 182 -11.47 13.43 11.64
N PRO A 183 -12.60 13.38 12.39
CA PRO A 183 -13.73 14.24 12.11
C PRO A 183 -13.34 15.69 12.40
N VAL A 184 -13.47 16.54 11.40
CA VAL A 184 -13.32 17.99 11.57
C VAL A 184 -14.71 18.56 11.72
N SER A 185 -15.02 19.09 12.92
CA SER A 185 -16.29 19.72 13.26
C SER A 185 -16.21 21.23 13.02
#